data_37865ee0a8d32c487356056284f135e6
#
_entry.id   37865ee0a8d32c487356056284f135e6
#
_cell.length_a   1.000
_cell.length_b   1.000
_cell.length_c   1.000
_cell.angle_alpha   90.00
_cell.angle_beta   90.00
_cell.angle_gamma   90.00
#
_symmetry.space_group_name_H-M   'P 1'
#
loop_
_entity.id
_entity.type
_entity.pdbx_description
1 polymer ?
#
loop_
_entity_poly.entity_id
_entity_poly.type
_entity_poly.pdbx_seq_one_letter_code
_entity_poly.pdbx_strand_id
1 'polypeptide(L)'
;MAFDFDVIQRFYQRLAERVSAAREAVGRPLTYAEKVLYAHLWSSDRPRPFKRGDAYVNFGPDRVAMQDATAQMALLQFMQAGKSRVAVPATVHADHLIPAKNGAGLDLAAALDMNREVYAFLASASSAYGIGFWKPGAGIIHPVSYTHLTLPTKRIV
;
A
#
# COMPACT_ATOMS: atom_id res chain seq x y z
N MET A 1 -5.09 2.23 -12.10
CA MET A 1 -4.09 3.31 -12.27
C MET A 1 -3.22 3.35 -11.01
N ALA A 2 -1.90 3.45 -11.14
CA ALA A 2 -0.98 3.43 -9.98
C ALA A 2 -1.06 4.71 -9.13
N PHE A 3 -1.67 5.75 -9.65
CA PHE A 3 -1.81 7.06 -9.02
C PHE A 3 -3.22 7.60 -9.25
N ASP A 4 -3.87 8.10 -8.20
CA ASP A 4 -5.23 8.66 -8.27
C ASP A 4 -5.30 9.92 -7.36
N PHE A 5 -5.20 11.09 -7.98
CA PHE A 5 -5.25 12.37 -7.27
C PHE A 5 -6.59 12.62 -6.58
N ASP A 6 -7.68 12.15 -7.19
CA ASP A 6 -9.02 12.37 -6.64
C ASP A 6 -9.22 11.62 -5.31
N VAL A 7 -8.62 10.41 -5.19
CA VAL A 7 -8.63 9.65 -3.93
C VAL A 7 -7.87 10.41 -2.84
N ILE A 8 -6.69 10.94 -3.18
CA ILE A 8 -5.86 11.72 -2.27
C ILE A 8 -6.59 12.99 -1.84
N GLN A 9 -7.15 13.72 -2.78
CA GLN A 9 -7.88 14.97 -2.49
C GLN A 9 -9.09 14.72 -1.59
N ARG A 10 -9.89 13.69 -1.89
CA ARG A 10 -11.04 13.30 -1.06
C ARG A 10 -10.63 12.88 0.35
N PHE A 11 -9.50 12.21 0.50
CA PHE A 11 -8.97 11.87 1.83
C PHE A 11 -8.67 13.12 2.65
N TYR A 12 -7.91 14.07 2.09
CA TYR A 12 -7.55 15.30 2.80
C TYR A 12 -8.74 16.19 3.11
N GLN A 13 -9.74 16.24 2.25
CA GLN A 13 -10.98 16.98 2.52
C GLN A 13 -11.72 16.47 3.77
N ARG A 14 -11.66 15.17 4.07
CA ARG A 14 -12.34 14.55 5.19
C ARG A 14 -11.45 14.40 6.43
N LEU A 15 -10.14 14.59 6.30
CA LEU A 15 -9.18 14.32 7.37
C LEU A 15 -9.47 15.15 8.62
N ALA A 16 -9.70 16.44 8.48
CA ALA A 16 -9.94 17.34 9.60
C ALA A 16 -11.21 16.96 10.37
N GLU A 17 -12.30 16.68 9.67
CA GLU A 17 -13.57 16.24 10.23
C GLU A 17 -13.42 14.92 11.00
N ARG A 18 -12.80 13.91 10.37
CA ARG A 18 -12.58 12.59 10.99
C ARG A 18 -11.70 12.67 12.23
N VAL A 19 -10.65 13.48 12.18
CA VAL A 19 -9.77 13.70 13.35
C VAL A 19 -10.49 14.44 14.48
N SER A 20 -11.36 15.40 14.16
CA SER A 20 -12.15 16.12 15.18
C SER A 20 -13.15 15.18 15.85
N ALA A 21 -13.90 14.39 15.07
CA ALA A 21 -14.82 13.39 15.61
C ALA A 21 -14.12 12.34 16.47
N ALA A 22 -12.94 11.89 16.04
CA ALA A 22 -12.15 10.95 16.83
C ALA A 22 -11.65 11.56 18.14
N ARG A 23 -11.18 12.82 18.12
CA ARG A 23 -10.73 13.54 19.32
C ARG A 23 -11.85 13.71 20.33
N GLU A 24 -13.03 14.06 19.86
CA GLU A 24 -14.23 14.19 20.70
C GLU A 24 -14.60 12.83 21.34
N ALA A 25 -14.66 11.78 20.53
CA ALA A 25 -15.00 10.42 21.00
C ALA A 25 -13.98 9.85 22.00
N VAL A 26 -12.69 10.16 21.83
CA VAL A 26 -11.59 9.67 22.69
C VAL A 26 -11.45 10.55 23.96
N GLY A 27 -11.89 11.80 23.91
CA GLY A 27 -11.85 12.73 25.05
C GLY A 27 -10.45 13.26 25.42
N ARG A 28 -9.47 13.13 24.51
CA ARG A 28 -8.09 13.62 24.70
C ARG A 28 -7.42 13.99 23.37
N PRO A 29 -6.29 14.73 23.42
CA PRO A 29 -5.45 14.90 22.23
C PRO A 29 -5.00 13.57 21.64
N LEU A 30 -4.98 13.48 20.30
CA LEU A 30 -4.51 12.30 19.55
C LEU A 30 -3.07 12.50 19.12
N THR A 31 -2.29 11.43 19.19
CA THR A 31 -0.97 11.35 18.54
C THR A 31 -1.12 11.38 17.03
N TYR A 32 -0.02 11.64 16.31
CA TYR A 32 -0.05 11.62 14.84
C TYR A 32 -0.50 10.25 14.28
N ALA A 33 0.03 9.17 14.84
CA ALA A 33 -0.36 7.81 14.44
C ALA A 33 -1.86 7.55 14.67
N GLU A 34 -2.41 7.97 15.81
CA GLU A 34 -3.84 7.86 16.08
C GLU A 34 -4.67 8.67 15.09
N LYS A 35 -4.26 9.89 14.73
CA LYS A 35 -4.97 10.70 13.72
C LYS A 35 -5.03 9.96 12.38
N VAL A 36 -3.92 9.35 11.94
CA VAL A 36 -3.88 8.57 10.70
C VAL A 36 -4.80 7.35 10.80
N LEU A 37 -4.72 6.57 11.87
CA LEU A 37 -5.55 5.38 12.07
C LEU A 37 -7.05 5.74 12.12
N TYR A 38 -7.44 6.71 12.93
CA TYR A 38 -8.84 7.15 13.01
C TYR A 38 -9.36 7.74 11.69
N ALA A 39 -8.50 8.41 10.91
CA ALA A 39 -8.87 8.91 9.59
C ALA A 39 -9.12 7.79 8.56
N HIS A 40 -8.56 6.61 8.78
CA HIS A 40 -8.75 5.42 7.94
C HIS A 40 -9.74 4.40 8.50
N LEU A 41 -10.46 4.71 9.58
CA LEU A 41 -11.52 3.82 10.06
C LEU A 41 -12.52 3.51 8.93
N TRP A 42 -12.90 2.25 8.83
CA TRP A 42 -13.95 1.84 7.89
C TRP A 42 -15.27 2.55 8.21
N SER A 43 -16.05 2.85 7.21
CA SER A 43 -17.25 3.68 7.34
C SER A 43 -18.32 3.13 8.31
N SER A 44 -18.32 1.83 8.55
CA SER A 44 -19.23 1.21 9.54
C SER A 44 -18.73 1.32 10.98
N ASP A 45 -17.45 1.59 11.18
CA ASP A 45 -16.86 1.67 12.51
C ASP A 45 -16.91 3.10 13.03
N ARG A 46 -17.62 3.31 14.15
CA ARG A 46 -17.67 4.63 14.79
C ARG A 46 -16.40 4.88 15.61
N PRO A 47 -15.86 6.12 15.59
CA PRO A 47 -14.78 6.49 16.48
C PRO A 47 -15.17 6.24 17.96
N ARG A 48 -14.30 5.57 18.69
CA ARG A 48 -14.38 5.32 20.13
C ARG A 48 -12.99 5.08 20.68
N PRO A 49 -12.78 5.12 21.99
CA PRO A 49 -11.52 4.67 22.56
C PRO A 49 -11.29 3.18 22.26
N PHE A 50 -10.22 2.86 21.54
CA PHE A 50 -9.79 1.49 21.32
C PHE A 50 -8.63 1.19 22.27
N LYS A 51 -8.81 0.22 23.14
CA LYS A 51 -7.75 -0.24 24.01
C LYS A 51 -6.79 -1.15 23.25
N ARG A 52 -5.52 -0.94 23.43
CA ARG A 52 -4.48 -1.72 22.76
C ARG A 52 -4.60 -3.21 23.09
N GLY A 53 -4.62 -4.06 22.05
CA GLY A 53 -4.72 -5.52 22.18
C GLY A 53 -6.09 -6.06 22.56
N ASP A 54 -7.12 -5.22 22.62
CA ASP A 54 -8.45 -5.57 23.15
C ASP A 54 -9.55 -5.60 22.08
N ALA A 55 -9.31 -5.05 20.92
CA ALA A 55 -10.31 -4.96 19.87
C ALA A 55 -9.73 -5.13 18.46
N TYR A 56 -10.50 -5.79 17.60
CA TYR A 56 -10.30 -5.75 16.16
C TYR A 56 -10.97 -4.50 15.60
N VAL A 57 -10.29 -3.86 14.66
CA VAL A 57 -10.74 -2.61 14.03
C VAL A 57 -10.57 -2.75 12.52
N ASN A 58 -11.57 -2.34 11.75
CA ASN A 58 -11.53 -2.35 10.31
C ASN A 58 -11.02 -1.00 9.78
N PHE A 59 -10.07 -1.06 8.87
CA PHE A 59 -9.52 0.11 8.20
C PHE A 59 -9.78 0.06 6.70
N GLY A 60 -10.04 1.21 6.09
CA GLY A 60 -10.11 1.39 4.65
C GLY A 60 -8.78 1.94 4.14
N PRO A 61 -7.93 1.14 3.48
CA PRO A 61 -6.70 1.65 2.90
C PRO A 61 -7.01 2.59 1.73
N ASP A 62 -6.17 3.57 1.50
CA ASP A 62 -6.21 4.45 0.33
C ASP A 62 -5.18 4.05 -0.73
N ARG A 63 -4.28 3.13 -0.41
CA ARG A 63 -3.27 2.56 -1.30
C ARG A 63 -2.77 1.22 -0.78
N VAL A 64 -2.40 0.34 -1.72
CA VAL A 64 -1.73 -0.93 -1.41
C VAL A 64 -0.41 -0.99 -2.19
N ALA A 65 0.70 -1.24 -1.50
CA ALA A 65 1.98 -1.54 -2.10
C ALA A 65 2.43 -2.94 -1.68
N MET A 66 2.81 -3.76 -2.64
CA MET A 66 3.14 -5.17 -2.44
C MET A 66 4.56 -5.46 -2.91
N GLN A 67 5.25 -6.34 -2.20
CA GLN A 67 6.54 -6.90 -2.61
C GLN A 67 6.31 -8.08 -3.55
N ASP A 68 7.32 -8.39 -4.36
CA ASP A 68 7.28 -9.53 -5.28
C ASP A 68 7.00 -10.87 -4.59
N ALA A 69 7.64 -11.14 -3.46
CA ALA A 69 7.46 -12.41 -2.74
C ALA A 69 6.05 -12.59 -2.18
N THR A 70 5.46 -11.53 -1.59
CA THR A 70 4.13 -11.59 -0.96
C THR A 70 3.00 -11.29 -1.94
N ALA A 71 3.26 -10.54 -3.01
CA ALA A 71 2.27 -10.20 -4.03
C ALA A 71 1.72 -11.43 -4.76
N GLN A 72 2.53 -12.48 -4.93
CA GLN A 72 2.08 -13.72 -5.56
C GLN A 72 0.84 -14.28 -4.85
N MET A 73 0.92 -14.45 -3.54
CA MET A 73 -0.18 -14.97 -2.74
C MET A 73 -1.36 -13.99 -2.70
N ALA A 74 -1.09 -12.71 -2.52
CA ALA A 74 -2.13 -11.68 -2.47
C ALA A 74 -2.91 -11.59 -3.80
N LEU A 75 -2.22 -11.66 -4.94
CA LEU A 75 -2.85 -11.65 -6.26
C LEU A 75 -3.65 -12.93 -6.53
N LEU A 76 -3.13 -14.10 -6.15
CA LEU A 76 -3.88 -15.34 -6.25
C LEU A 76 -5.18 -15.30 -5.43
N GLN A 77 -5.12 -14.83 -4.20
CA GLN A 77 -6.32 -14.65 -3.36
C GLN A 77 -7.29 -13.62 -3.96
N PHE A 78 -6.78 -12.54 -4.51
CA PHE A 78 -7.60 -11.54 -5.21
C PHE A 78 -8.30 -12.13 -6.44
N MET A 79 -7.60 -12.94 -7.23
CA MET A 79 -8.17 -13.65 -8.39
C MET A 79 -9.27 -14.62 -7.96
N GLN A 80 -9.04 -15.40 -6.89
CA GLN A 80 -10.03 -16.31 -6.32
C GLN A 80 -11.27 -15.59 -5.80
N ALA A 81 -11.13 -14.36 -5.31
CA ALA A 81 -12.24 -13.53 -4.88
C ALA A 81 -13.13 -13.04 -6.05
N GLY A 82 -12.76 -13.30 -7.31
CA GLY A 82 -13.54 -12.99 -8.50
C GLY A 82 -13.74 -11.51 -8.79
N LYS A 83 -12.88 -10.64 -8.26
CA LYS A 83 -12.94 -9.20 -8.51
C LYS A 83 -12.28 -8.85 -9.84
N SER A 84 -12.90 -7.96 -10.60
CA SER A 84 -12.40 -7.54 -11.91
C SER A 84 -11.34 -6.42 -11.83
N ARG A 85 -11.33 -5.66 -10.74
CA ARG A 85 -10.42 -4.53 -10.52
C ARG A 85 -10.13 -4.32 -9.04
N VAL A 86 -8.96 -3.76 -8.76
CA VAL A 86 -8.60 -3.29 -7.41
C VAL A 86 -9.46 -2.09 -7.00
N ALA A 87 -9.83 -2.02 -5.72
CA ALA A 87 -10.67 -0.96 -5.17
C ALA A 87 -9.91 0.35 -4.92
N VAL A 88 -8.59 0.26 -4.71
CA VAL A 88 -7.70 1.39 -4.46
C VAL A 88 -6.45 1.27 -5.33
N PRO A 89 -5.72 2.37 -5.61
CA PRO A 89 -4.45 2.31 -6.30
C PRO A 89 -3.52 1.29 -5.67
N ALA A 90 -3.05 0.34 -6.45
CA ALA A 90 -2.21 -0.76 -5.99
C ALA A 90 -0.95 -0.88 -6.85
N THR A 91 0.16 -1.26 -6.23
CA THR A 91 1.46 -1.43 -6.90
C THR A 91 2.15 -2.71 -6.43
N VAL A 92 2.88 -3.34 -7.35
CA VAL A 92 3.79 -4.46 -7.08
C VAL A 92 5.22 -4.03 -7.42
N HIS A 93 6.15 -4.32 -6.53
CA HIS A 93 7.56 -3.96 -6.65
C HIS A 93 8.42 -5.22 -6.62
N ALA A 94 9.18 -5.43 -7.69
CA ALA A 94 10.02 -6.62 -7.88
C ALA A 94 11.48 -6.30 -7.53
N ASP A 95 11.81 -6.28 -6.24
CA ASP A 95 13.14 -5.89 -5.74
C ASP A 95 13.76 -6.87 -4.74
N HIS A 96 12.98 -7.72 -4.07
CA HIS A 96 13.47 -8.60 -3.01
C HIS A 96 14.12 -9.90 -3.52
N LEU A 97 13.85 -10.28 -4.77
CA LEU A 97 14.41 -11.48 -5.39
C LEU A 97 15.74 -11.22 -6.11
N ILE A 98 16.29 -10.01 -6.00
CA ILE A 98 17.58 -9.63 -6.59
C ILE A 98 18.66 -9.73 -5.51
N PRO A 99 19.65 -10.64 -5.62
CA PRO A 99 20.76 -10.71 -4.68
C PRO A 99 21.65 -9.48 -4.79
N ALA A 100 21.95 -8.80 -3.71
CA ALA A 100 22.86 -7.65 -3.70
C ALA A 100 24.28 -8.12 -3.35
N LYS A 101 24.92 -8.91 -4.20
CA LYS A 101 26.19 -9.59 -3.90
C LYS A 101 27.31 -9.30 -4.91
N ASN A 102 27.04 -9.46 -6.20
CA ASN A 102 28.07 -9.45 -7.23
C ASN A 102 28.06 -8.18 -8.08
N GLY A 103 27.16 -7.25 -7.77
CA GLY A 103 26.95 -6.02 -8.50
C GLY A 103 25.64 -5.98 -9.30
N ALA A 104 25.09 -4.80 -9.49
CA ALA A 104 23.73 -4.58 -9.97
C ALA A 104 23.41 -5.31 -11.29
N GLY A 105 24.33 -5.27 -12.26
CA GLY A 105 24.10 -5.88 -13.57
C GLY A 105 24.06 -7.42 -13.53
N LEU A 106 25.02 -8.02 -12.81
CA LEU A 106 25.11 -9.49 -12.70
C LEU A 106 23.95 -10.03 -11.86
N ASP A 107 23.65 -9.40 -10.74
CA ASP A 107 22.60 -9.83 -9.83
C ASP A 107 21.22 -9.69 -10.46
N LEU A 108 20.98 -8.62 -11.23
CA LEU A 108 19.74 -8.44 -11.96
C LEU A 108 19.58 -9.50 -13.07
N ALA A 109 20.64 -9.79 -13.83
CA ALA A 109 20.60 -10.82 -14.88
C ALA A 109 20.28 -12.21 -14.29
N ALA A 110 20.95 -12.56 -13.19
CA ALA A 110 20.69 -13.81 -12.47
C ALA A 110 19.25 -13.88 -11.94
N ALA A 111 18.74 -12.79 -11.34
CA ALA A 111 17.38 -12.75 -10.84
C ALA A 111 16.33 -12.91 -11.95
N LEU A 112 16.53 -12.26 -13.09
CA LEU A 112 15.63 -12.34 -14.25
C LEU A 112 15.55 -13.76 -14.82
N ASP A 113 16.64 -14.50 -14.80
CA ASP A 113 16.65 -15.91 -15.22
C ASP A 113 16.01 -16.82 -14.19
N MET A 114 16.46 -16.75 -12.94
CA MET A 114 16.00 -17.61 -11.85
C MET A 114 14.52 -17.44 -11.51
N ASN A 115 13.99 -16.22 -11.60
CA ASN A 115 12.63 -15.89 -11.18
C ASN A 115 11.72 -15.50 -12.36
N ARG A 116 12.02 -15.98 -13.55
CA ARG A 116 11.31 -15.64 -14.79
C ARG A 116 9.80 -15.83 -14.68
N GLU A 117 9.36 -16.95 -14.14
CA GLU A 117 7.94 -17.27 -14.00
C GLU A 117 7.23 -16.35 -13.01
N VAL A 118 7.88 -16.04 -11.88
CA VAL A 118 7.36 -15.12 -10.88
C VAL A 118 7.15 -13.73 -11.48
N TYR A 119 8.15 -13.21 -12.16
CA TYR A 119 8.05 -11.89 -12.78
C TYR A 119 7.02 -11.85 -13.92
N ALA A 120 6.92 -12.90 -14.71
CA ALA A 120 5.89 -13.01 -15.75
C ALA A 120 4.48 -13.07 -15.16
N PHE A 121 4.26 -13.82 -14.09
CA PHE A 121 2.99 -13.87 -13.38
C PHE A 121 2.62 -12.50 -12.80
N LEU A 122 3.54 -11.88 -12.08
CA LEU A 122 3.30 -10.55 -11.46
C LEU A 122 2.98 -9.49 -12.51
N ALA A 123 3.71 -9.48 -13.64
CA ALA A 123 3.47 -8.54 -14.72
C ALA A 123 2.10 -8.76 -15.38
N SER A 124 1.74 -10.00 -15.69
CA SER A 124 0.47 -10.34 -16.34
C SER A 124 -0.72 -10.05 -15.44
N ALA A 125 -0.68 -10.48 -14.17
CA ALA A 125 -1.73 -10.23 -13.21
C ALA A 125 -1.89 -8.71 -12.92
N SER A 126 -0.78 -7.99 -12.76
CA SER A 126 -0.82 -6.54 -12.57
C SER A 126 -1.48 -5.83 -13.74
N SER A 127 -1.15 -6.21 -14.97
CA SER A 127 -1.76 -5.67 -16.18
C SER A 127 -3.26 -5.97 -16.25
N ALA A 128 -3.66 -7.20 -15.95
CA ALA A 128 -5.07 -7.62 -16.01
C ALA A 128 -5.96 -6.85 -15.02
N TYR A 129 -5.46 -6.54 -13.83
CA TYR A 129 -6.24 -5.92 -12.75
C TYR A 129 -6.00 -4.42 -12.56
N GLY A 130 -5.20 -3.78 -13.43
CA GLY A 130 -4.91 -2.35 -13.36
C GLY A 130 -3.98 -1.97 -12.22
N ILE A 131 -3.09 -2.87 -11.82
CA ILE A 131 -2.08 -2.69 -10.77
C ILE A 131 -0.79 -2.15 -11.41
N GLY A 132 -0.15 -1.18 -10.78
CA GLY A 132 1.16 -0.69 -11.21
C GLY A 132 2.24 -1.73 -10.96
N PHE A 133 3.09 -2.02 -11.97
CA PHE A 133 4.18 -2.98 -11.84
C PHE A 133 5.53 -2.30 -12.00
N TRP A 134 6.29 -2.26 -10.90
CA TRP A 134 7.70 -1.87 -10.88
C TRP A 134 8.54 -3.10 -11.19
N LYS A 135 9.09 -3.12 -12.39
CA LYS A 135 9.91 -4.23 -12.93
C LYS A 135 11.16 -4.47 -12.07
N PRO A 136 11.75 -5.67 -12.12
CA PRO A 136 13.04 -5.94 -11.50
C PRO A 136 14.07 -4.89 -11.91
N GLY A 137 14.77 -4.33 -10.93
CA GLY A 137 15.75 -3.25 -11.13
C GLY A 137 15.18 -1.83 -11.25
N ALA A 138 13.85 -1.65 -11.20
CA ALA A 138 13.22 -0.33 -11.28
C ALA A 138 13.25 0.47 -9.95
N GLY A 139 13.75 -0.11 -8.89
CA GLY A 139 13.90 0.52 -7.58
C GLY A 139 13.29 -0.28 -6.43
N ILE A 140 13.79 0.00 -5.24
CA ILE A 140 13.38 -0.66 -4.00
C ILE A 140 12.01 -0.14 -3.56
N ILE A 141 11.11 -1.03 -3.12
CA ILE A 141 9.73 -0.69 -2.73
C ILE A 141 9.66 0.45 -1.71
N HIS A 142 10.52 0.43 -0.68
CA HIS A 142 10.47 1.44 0.38
C HIS A 142 10.72 2.86 -0.16
N PRO A 143 11.85 3.18 -0.84
CA PRO A 143 12.03 4.49 -1.44
C PRO A 143 10.98 4.84 -2.48
N VAL A 144 10.60 3.91 -3.35
CA VAL A 144 9.60 4.18 -4.39
C VAL A 144 8.24 4.49 -3.77
N SER A 145 7.75 3.64 -2.86
CA SER A 145 6.44 3.83 -2.24
C SER A 145 6.41 5.03 -1.30
N TYR A 146 7.42 5.18 -0.42
CA TYR A 146 7.39 6.22 0.60
C TYR A 146 7.91 7.57 0.13
N THR A 147 8.74 7.61 -0.93
CA THR A 147 9.31 8.86 -1.42
C THR A 147 8.56 9.40 -2.63
N HIS A 148 8.17 8.52 -3.56
CA HIS A 148 7.62 8.92 -4.86
C HIS A 148 6.11 8.76 -4.97
N LEU A 149 5.51 7.75 -4.32
CA LEU A 149 4.09 7.44 -4.45
C LEU A 149 3.23 7.93 -3.28
N THR A 150 3.83 8.29 -2.16
CA THR A 150 3.12 8.93 -1.05
C THR A 150 3.33 10.44 -1.09
N LEU A 151 2.30 11.17 -0.68
CA LEU A 151 2.49 12.60 -0.47
C LEU A 151 3.57 12.83 0.58
N PRO A 152 4.45 13.82 0.39
CA PRO A 152 5.49 14.12 1.35
C PRO A 152 4.86 14.65 2.64
N THR A 153 4.50 13.75 3.53
CA THR A 153 4.00 14.07 4.87
C THR A 153 5.06 14.74 5.74
N LYS A 154 6.30 14.82 5.28
CA LYS A 154 7.42 15.48 5.95
C LYS A 154 7.33 17.02 5.99
N ARG A 155 6.33 17.63 5.36
CA ARG A 155 6.15 19.10 5.36
C ARG A 155 5.02 19.60 6.23
N ILE A 156 4.41 18.74 7.04
CA ILE A 156 3.38 19.16 8.01
C ILE A 156 3.88 18.81 9.41
N VAL A 157 4.91 19.46 9.81
CA VAL A 157 5.28 19.64 11.22
C VAL A 157 5.26 21.13 11.48
#